data_2d3e53a1ff9fe32f0aa8589dddd8e5e4
#
_entry.id   2d3e53a1ff9fe32f0aa8589dddd8e5e4
#
_cell.length_a   1.000
_cell.length_b   1.000
_cell.length_c   1.000
_cell.angle_alpha   90.00
_cell.angle_beta   90.00
_cell.angle_gamma   90.00
#
_symmetry.space_group_name_H-M   'P 1'
#
loop_
_entity.id
_entity.type
_entity.pdbx_description
1 polymer ?
#
loop_
_entity_poly.entity_id
_entity_poly.type
_entity_poly.pdbx_seq_one_letter_code
_entity_poly.pdbx_strand_id
1 'polypeptide(L)'
;MSLDKDAPYMDEAARLTAVEWPILEASDAVFADPDALVERSLRELARYAERDPGLSLRLILRANRSRRGLRQEVHAVGDAIAMLGLQNVHQEAAAAPRVEDVVTQPQAYREMAAQSRLAAMIAIEIARARHDTEPGELALAALLNQLGLLALLVEGEPRLSRLLEILELNALPDEASYTALGYATDDLSRAMAEQMELPELVQGTLRAVNAAHHRAFEVMVASAVAWQVFRGMDTARGDRDLGLLAGLMGVTDKEAADRISAVIERFNEDVAVYHREPLDPQTPGRVWLREPHRPRLALMPRADLLEEGIGALEKEENREVRVRRMLRVMQFGVGLNRVVFARLSRDGETLRAEHLVGTLHEPEFSHFVINRAALGPLAQVLENDTPQWWDRKRIHEQMPPAVRKLTGGADCLVARLCDGERVLGLVYADRRSRDLELTPFAFEGFRRVLAAASRPVELR
;
A
#
# COMPACT_ATOMS: atom_id res chain seq x y z
N MET A 1 -9.71 -11.26 9.74
CA MET A 1 -10.37 -9.93 9.66
C MET A 1 -11.17 -9.91 8.37
N SER A 2 -12.49 -10.00 8.41
CA SER A 2 -13.32 -10.09 7.20
C SER A 2 -13.33 -8.76 6.44
N LEU A 3 -13.25 -8.84 5.11
CA LEU A 3 -13.56 -7.74 4.20
C LEU A 3 -15.00 -7.27 4.43
N ASP A 4 -15.27 -6.01 4.19
CA ASP A 4 -16.63 -5.50 4.05
C ASP A 4 -17.21 -6.11 2.75
N LYS A 5 -18.09 -7.10 2.91
CA LYS A 5 -18.64 -7.87 1.78
C LYS A 5 -19.50 -7.03 0.83
N ASP A 6 -19.98 -5.89 1.31
CA ASP A 6 -20.84 -4.98 0.56
C ASP A 6 -20.04 -3.84 -0.11
N ALA A 7 -18.69 -3.88 -0.04
CA ALA A 7 -17.87 -2.84 -0.64
C ALA A 7 -17.85 -2.92 -2.17
N PRO A 8 -17.91 -1.79 -2.90
CA PRO A 8 -18.03 -1.74 -4.36
C PRO A 8 -16.93 -2.50 -5.11
N TYR A 9 -15.75 -2.65 -4.50
CA TYR A 9 -14.62 -3.39 -5.09
C TYR A 9 -14.71 -4.91 -4.94
N MET A 10 -15.67 -5.46 -4.17
CA MET A 10 -15.74 -6.90 -3.91
C MET A 10 -16.18 -7.71 -5.12
N ASP A 11 -17.23 -7.25 -5.84
CA ASP A 11 -17.68 -7.87 -7.07
C ASP A 11 -16.60 -7.76 -8.15
N GLU A 12 -15.92 -6.62 -8.21
CA GLU A 12 -14.80 -6.40 -9.12
C GLU A 12 -13.61 -7.31 -8.80
N ALA A 13 -13.25 -7.46 -7.53
CA ALA A 13 -12.23 -8.41 -7.11
C ALA A 13 -12.57 -9.84 -7.54
N ALA A 14 -13.82 -10.29 -7.34
CA ALA A 14 -14.26 -11.62 -7.74
C ALA A 14 -14.13 -11.85 -9.26
N ARG A 15 -14.44 -10.83 -10.07
CA ARG A 15 -14.28 -10.85 -11.52
C ARG A 15 -12.81 -10.88 -11.95
N LEU A 16 -11.99 -10.02 -11.33
CA LEU A 16 -10.57 -9.88 -11.64
C LEU A 16 -9.70 -11.06 -11.18
N THR A 17 -10.13 -11.83 -10.18
CA THR A 17 -9.42 -13.07 -9.79
C THR A 17 -9.52 -14.16 -10.86
N ALA A 18 -10.47 -14.07 -11.77
CA ALA A 18 -10.67 -15.02 -12.86
C ALA A 18 -9.94 -14.63 -14.17
N VAL A 19 -9.24 -13.48 -14.21
CA VAL A 19 -8.50 -13.08 -15.42
C VAL A 19 -7.34 -14.03 -15.70
N GLU A 20 -7.07 -14.27 -16.97
CA GLU A 20 -5.87 -14.97 -17.38
C GLU A 20 -4.66 -14.05 -17.32
N TRP A 21 -3.81 -14.27 -16.32
CA TRP A 21 -2.62 -13.46 -16.10
C TRP A 21 -1.64 -13.61 -17.24
N PRO A 22 -1.33 -12.52 -17.97
CA PRO A 22 -0.37 -12.56 -19.05
C PRO A 22 1.06 -12.57 -18.53
N ILE A 23 1.98 -13.00 -19.39
CA ILE A 23 3.41 -12.95 -19.16
C ILE A 23 4.09 -11.97 -20.12
N LEU A 24 5.23 -11.43 -19.71
CA LEU A 24 6.07 -10.59 -20.54
C LEU A 24 6.70 -11.40 -21.68
N GLU A 25 6.90 -10.79 -22.85
CA GLU A 25 7.56 -11.42 -23.99
C GLU A 25 8.93 -12.04 -23.61
N ALA A 26 9.70 -11.37 -22.78
CA ALA A 26 10.99 -11.86 -22.30
C ALA A 26 10.85 -13.11 -21.42
N SER A 27 9.76 -13.26 -20.66
CA SER A 27 9.45 -14.46 -19.90
C SER A 27 9.07 -15.61 -20.83
N ASP A 28 8.24 -15.36 -21.82
CA ASP A 28 7.86 -16.35 -22.84
C ASP A 28 9.13 -16.87 -23.56
N ALA A 29 10.00 -15.97 -24.01
CA ALA A 29 11.25 -16.36 -24.67
C ALA A 29 12.17 -17.28 -23.83
N VAL A 30 12.12 -17.17 -22.50
CA VAL A 30 12.93 -18.02 -21.60
C VAL A 30 12.22 -19.32 -21.25
N PHE A 31 10.92 -19.29 -20.99
CA PHE A 31 10.17 -20.41 -20.42
C PHE A 31 9.40 -21.23 -21.46
N ALA A 32 9.24 -20.74 -22.69
CA ALA A 32 8.57 -21.46 -23.78
C ALA A 32 9.45 -22.59 -24.38
N ASP A 33 10.78 -22.50 -24.25
CA ASP A 33 11.72 -23.50 -24.76
C ASP A 33 12.16 -24.46 -23.64
N PRO A 34 11.71 -25.76 -23.65
CA PRO A 34 12.07 -26.73 -22.64
C PRO A 34 13.56 -27.04 -22.55
N ASP A 35 14.26 -27.01 -23.69
CA ASP A 35 15.70 -27.30 -23.74
C ASP A 35 16.50 -26.15 -23.08
N ALA A 36 16.10 -24.93 -23.34
CA ALA A 36 16.70 -23.76 -22.69
C ALA A 36 16.49 -23.74 -21.16
N LEU A 37 15.42 -24.33 -20.65
CA LEU A 37 15.17 -24.44 -19.20
C LEU A 37 16.13 -25.42 -18.52
N VAL A 38 16.47 -26.52 -19.18
CA VAL A 38 17.34 -27.56 -18.61
C VAL A 38 18.80 -27.07 -18.47
N GLU A 39 19.21 -26.14 -19.32
CA GLU A 39 20.56 -25.56 -19.28
C GLU A 39 20.77 -24.55 -18.16
N ARG A 40 19.68 -24.05 -17.55
CA ARG A 40 19.71 -23.02 -16.50
C ARG A 40 19.58 -23.59 -15.11
N SER A 41 20.24 -22.98 -14.15
CA SER A 41 20.07 -23.29 -12.74
C SER A 41 18.69 -22.82 -12.25
N LEU A 42 18.13 -23.49 -11.22
CA LEU A 42 16.87 -23.07 -10.58
C LEU A 42 16.93 -21.61 -10.09
N ARG A 43 18.10 -21.17 -9.64
CA ARG A 43 18.33 -19.79 -9.19
C ARG A 43 18.21 -18.78 -10.34
N GLU A 44 18.72 -19.10 -11.51
CA GLU A 44 18.58 -18.27 -12.70
C GLU A 44 17.13 -18.22 -13.16
N LEU A 45 16.45 -19.36 -13.21
CA LEU A 45 15.03 -19.41 -13.55
C LEU A 45 14.17 -18.59 -12.57
N ALA A 46 14.44 -18.67 -11.28
CA ALA A 46 13.76 -17.82 -10.29
C ALA A 46 13.99 -16.33 -10.57
N ARG A 47 15.22 -15.91 -10.87
CA ARG A 47 15.53 -14.51 -11.25
C ARG A 47 14.76 -14.06 -12.50
N TYR A 48 14.62 -14.92 -13.51
CA TYR A 48 13.83 -14.61 -14.71
C TYR A 48 12.35 -14.49 -14.40
N ALA A 49 11.77 -15.42 -13.64
CA ALA A 49 10.36 -15.39 -13.29
C ALA A 49 10.02 -14.17 -12.39
N GLU A 50 10.89 -13.80 -11.46
CA GLU A 50 10.72 -12.65 -10.58
C GLU A 50 10.74 -11.28 -11.31
N ARG A 51 11.11 -11.22 -12.59
CA ARG A 51 10.95 -10.02 -13.43
C ARG A 51 9.52 -9.79 -13.86
N ASP A 52 8.69 -10.83 -13.78
CA ASP A 52 7.34 -10.89 -14.33
C ASP A 52 6.32 -11.19 -13.24
N PRO A 53 5.54 -10.17 -12.81
CA PRO A 53 4.50 -10.36 -11.79
C PRO A 53 3.45 -11.40 -12.21
N GLY A 54 3.08 -11.42 -13.51
CA GLY A 54 2.09 -12.36 -14.04
C GLY A 54 2.57 -13.81 -13.97
N LEU A 55 3.80 -14.08 -14.44
CA LEU A 55 4.39 -15.42 -14.34
C LEU A 55 4.60 -15.85 -12.89
N SER A 56 5.15 -14.95 -12.04
CA SER A 56 5.35 -15.24 -10.62
C SER A 56 4.05 -15.62 -9.93
N LEU A 57 2.97 -14.86 -10.17
CA LEU A 57 1.66 -15.14 -9.61
C LEU A 57 1.13 -16.50 -10.06
N ARG A 58 1.21 -16.82 -11.36
CA ARG A 58 0.78 -18.12 -11.91
C ARG A 58 1.51 -19.29 -11.23
N LEU A 59 2.83 -19.19 -11.11
CA LEU A 59 3.65 -20.23 -10.49
C LEU A 59 3.30 -20.43 -9.00
N ILE A 60 3.13 -19.36 -8.23
CA ILE A 60 2.72 -19.42 -6.83
C ILE A 60 1.34 -20.05 -6.67
N LEU A 61 0.36 -19.62 -7.47
CA LEU A 61 -0.99 -20.18 -7.43
C LEU A 61 -1.00 -21.67 -7.80
N ARG A 62 -0.26 -22.06 -8.84
CA ARG A 62 -0.14 -23.47 -9.25
C ARG A 62 0.49 -24.33 -8.15
N ALA A 63 1.59 -23.83 -7.54
CA ALA A 63 2.29 -24.51 -6.47
C ALA A 63 1.38 -24.70 -5.25
N ASN A 64 0.71 -23.66 -4.79
CA ASN A 64 -0.17 -23.73 -3.62
C ASN A 64 -1.43 -24.57 -3.86
N ARG A 65 -2.02 -24.54 -5.07
CA ARG A 65 -3.12 -25.45 -5.44
C ARG A 65 -2.71 -26.94 -5.37
N SER A 66 -1.49 -27.25 -5.76
CA SER A 66 -0.95 -28.63 -5.70
C SER A 66 -0.73 -29.12 -4.26
N ARG A 67 -0.69 -28.21 -3.29
CA ARG A 67 -0.48 -28.49 -1.86
C ARG A 67 -1.73 -28.34 -1.00
N ARG A 68 -2.92 -28.14 -1.57
CA ARG A 68 -4.17 -28.08 -0.80
C ARG A 68 -4.28 -29.28 0.16
N GLY A 69 -4.32 -28.97 1.46
CA GLY A 69 -4.34 -29.98 2.51
C GLY A 69 -3.00 -30.28 3.19
N LEU A 70 -1.87 -29.74 2.71
CA LEU A 70 -0.58 -29.77 3.39
C LEU A 70 -0.35 -28.47 4.17
N ARG A 71 0.31 -28.57 5.33
CA ARG A 71 0.49 -27.40 6.24
C ARG A 71 1.53 -26.37 5.79
N GLN A 72 2.22 -26.60 4.67
CA GLN A 72 3.32 -25.75 4.25
C GLN A 72 2.94 -25.00 2.97
N GLU A 73 2.81 -23.68 3.07
CA GLU A 73 2.56 -22.77 1.96
C GLU A 73 3.86 -22.46 1.21
N VAL A 74 3.77 -22.21 -0.10
CA VAL A 74 4.89 -21.76 -0.92
C VAL A 74 4.82 -20.24 -1.03
N HIS A 75 5.85 -19.54 -0.55
CA HIS A 75 5.87 -18.08 -0.45
C HIS A 75 7.04 -17.43 -1.20
N ALA A 76 7.81 -18.19 -1.98
CA ALA A 76 8.85 -17.66 -2.83
C ALA A 76 8.79 -18.28 -4.22
N VAL A 77 9.12 -17.50 -5.25
CA VAL A 77 9.09 -17.96 -6.65
C VAL A 77 10.06 -19.12 -6.90
N GLY A 78 11.25 -19.04 -6.29
CA GLY A 78 12.25 -20.12 -6.38
C GLY A 78 11.74 -21.46 -5.85
N ASP A 79 11.02 -21.44 -4.72
CA ASP A 79 10.42 -22.63 -4.10
C ASP A 79 9.28 -23.17 -4.96
N ALA A 80 8.48 -22.30 -5.58
CA ALA A 80 7.45 -22.69 -6.52
C ALA A 80 8.03 -23.45 -7.72
N ILE A 81 9.10 -22.90 -8.32
CA ILE A 81 9.80 -23.54 -9.45
C ILE A 81 10.38 -24.91 -9.04
N ALA A 82 11.07 -24.95 -7.89
CA ALA A 82 11.66 -26.21 -7.39
C ALA A 82 10.61 -27.27 -7.12
N MET A 83 9.45 -26.88 -6.59
CA MET A 83 8.37 -27.80 -6.28
C MET A 83 7.62 -28.27 -7.53
N LEU A 84 7.34 -27.39 -8.47
CA LEU A 84 6.59 -27.71 -9.69
C LEU A 84 7.41 -28.57 -10.65
N GLY A 85 8.72 -28.35 -10.69
CA GLY A 85 9.62 -28.94 -11.68
C GLY A 85 9.50 -28.28 -13.06
N LEU A 86 10.55 -28.40 -13.85
CA LEU A 86 10.71 -27.66 -15.12
C LEU A 86 9.56 -27.90 -16.11
N GLN A 87 9.03 -29.12 -16.20
CA GLN A 87 7.94 -29.44 -17.12
C GLN A 87 6.65 -28.67 -16.78
N ASN A 88 6.27 -28.58 -15.50
CA ASN A 88 5.07 -27.84 -15.12
C ASN A 88 5.29 -26.32 -15.23
N VAL A 89 6.49 -25.83 -14.97
CA VAL A 89 6.85 -24.43 -15.17
C VAL A 89 6.74 -24.04 -16.65
N HIS A 90 7.28 -24.87 -17.54
CA HIS A 90 7.12 -24.71 -18.99
C HIS A 90 5.64 -24.69 -19.39
N GLN A 91 4.85 -25.67 -18.93
CA GLN A 91 3.42 -25.75 -19.26
C GLN A 91 2.66 -24.49 -18.80
N GLU A 92 2.94 -23.97 -17.61
CA GLU A 92 2.31 -22.75 -17.11
C GLU A 92 2.69 -21.51 -17.95
N ALA A 93 3.94 -21.37 -18.36
CA ALA A 93 4.39 -20.30 -19.22
C ALA A 93 3.79 -20.42 -20.62
N ALA A 94 3.83 -21.60 -21.23
CA ALA A 94 3.31 -21.86 -22.58
C ALA A 94 1.78 -21.68 -22.68
N ALA A 95 1.05 -21.89 -21.57
CA ALA A 95 -0.39 -21.67 -21.51
C ALA A 95 -0.77 -20.20 -21.21
N ALA A 96 0.18 -19.36 -20.84
CA ALA A 96 -0.09 -17.98 -20.49
C ALA A 96 -0.23 -17.11 -21.76
N PRO A 97 -1.22 -16.20 -21.83
CA PRO A 97 -1.23 -15.19 -22.87
C PRO A 97 -0.07 -14.22 -22.73
N ARG A 98 0.33 -13.56 -23.80
CA ARG A 98 1.34 -12.50 -23.75
C ARG A 98 0.69 -11.15 -23.46
N VAL A 99 1.43 -10.28 -22.79
CA VAL A 99 0.96 -8.91 -22.49
C VAL A 99 0.52 -8.20 -23.78
N GLU A 100 1.26 -8.36 -24.85
CA GLU A 100 1.02 -7.74 -26.17
C GLU A 100 -0.31 -8.18 -26.81
N ASP A 101 -0.77 -9.39 -26.51
CA ASP A 101 -1.95 -9.99 -27.15
C ASP A 101 -3.25 -9.65 -26.42
N VAL A 102 -3.21 -9.42 -25.10
CA VAL A 102 -4.42 -9.31 -24.28
C VAL A 102 -4.56 -7.99 -23.52
N VAL A 103 -3.48 -7.25 -23.32
CA VAL A 103 -3.53 -5.99 -22.54
C VAL A 103 -3.73 -4.80 -23.48
N THR A 104 -4.78 -4.03 -23.28
CA THR A 104 -5.09 -2.83 -24.10
C THR A 104 -4.04 -1.74 -24.00
N GLN A 105 -3.36 -1.64 -22.86
CA GLN A 105 -2.31 -0.65 -22.58
C GLN A 105 -1.01 -1.37 -22.17
N PRO A 106 -0.33 -2.08 -23.07
CA PRO A 106 0.79 -2.94 -22.74
C PRO A 106 1.99 -2.16 -22.15
N GLN A 107 2.19 -0.91 -22.55
CA GLN A 107 3.27 -0.07 -22.00
C GLN A 107 3.00 0.27 -20.52
N ALA A 108 1.75 0.62 -20.16
CA ALA A 108 1.40 0.89 -18.76
C ALA A 108 1.56 -0.36 -17.88
N TYR A 109 1.20 -1.54 -18.40
CA TYR A 109 1.44 -2.81 -17.70
C TYR A 109 2.94 -3.05 -17.47
N ARG A 110 3.78 -2.90 -18.52
CA ARG A 110 5.23 -3.05 -18.41
C ARG A 110 5.86 -2.08 -17.42
N GLU A 111 5.42 -0.84 -17.40
CA GLU A 111 5.90 0.14 -16.41
C GLU A 111 5.51 -0.24 -14.97
N MET A 112 4.31 -0.72 -14.78
CA MET A 112 3.86 -1.20 -13.47
C MET A 112 4.63 -2.47 -13.04
N ALA A 113 4.87 -3.40 -13.96
CA ALA A 113 5.69 -4.58 -13.73
C ALA A 113 7.15 -4.20 -13.38
N ALA A 114 7.72 -3.22 -14.09
CA ALA A 114 9.05 -2.68 -13.81
C ALA A 114 9.15 -2.08 -12.41
N GLN A 115 8.16 -1.29 -12.01
CA GLN A 115 8.09 -0.70 -10.67
C GLN A 115 7.95 -1.78 -9.58
N SER A 116 7.10 -2.79 -9.81
CA SER A 116 6.94 -3.94 -8.90
C SER A 116 8.24 -4.73 -8.77
N ARG A 117 8.97 -4.93 -9.88
CA ARG A 117 10.30 -5.58 -9.85
C ARG A 117 11.32 -4.77 -9.05
N LEU A 118 11.38 -3.45 -9.23
CA LEU A 118 12.28 -2.61 -8.45
C LEU A 118 11.94 -2.68 -6.95
N ALA A 119 10.65 -2.66 -6.60
CA ALA A 119 10.21 -2.84 -5.22
C ALA A 119 10.68 -4.19 -4.62
N ALA A 120 10.54 -5.27 -5.37
CA ALA A 120 11.04 -6.60 -4.97
C ALA A 120 12.56 -6.61 -4.75
N MET A 121 13.33 -5.95 -5.62
CA MET A 121 14.80 -5.85 -5.47
C MET A 121 15.19 -5.03 -4.25
N ILE A 122 14.48 -3.94 -3.95
CA ILE A 122 14.68 -3.13 -2.74
C ILE A 122 14.32 -3.95 -1.50
N ALA A 123 13.22 -4.71 -1.51
CA ALA A 123 12.83 -5.57 -0.41
C ALA A 123 13.91 -6.63 -0.10
N ILE A 124 14.53 -7.23 -1.12
CA ILE A 124 15.68 -8.14 -0.95
C ILE A 124 16.88 -7.41 -0.30
N GLU A 125 17.14 -6.16 -0.67
CA GLU A 125 18.25 -5.39 -0.10
C GLU A 125 18.01 -5.06 1.38
N ILE A 126 16.76 -4.72 1.76
CA ILE A 126 16.35 -4.56 3.16
C ILE A 126 16.53 -5.88 3.91
N ALA A 127 16.02 -6.98 3.36
CA ALA A 127 16.13 -8.31 3.96
C ALA A 127 17.58 -8.70 4.25
N ARG A 128 18.49 -8.44 3.30
CA ARG A 128 19.93 -8.69 3.47
C ARG A 128 20.53 -7.84 4.59
N ALA A 129 20.20 -6.55 4.64
CA ALA A 129 20.68 -5.66 5.68
C ALA A 129 20.21 -6.10 7.09
N ARG A 130 19.04 -6.71 7.17
CA ARG A 130 18.43 -7.19 8.42
C ARG A 130 18.69 -8.66 8.72
N HIS A 131 19.46 -9.37 7.88
CA HIS A 131 19.70 -10.80 7.99
C HIS A 131 18.41 -11.65 8.04
N ASP A 132 17.39 -11.25 7.27
CA ASP A 132 16.16 -12.03 7.12
C ASP A 132 16.46 -13.37 6.45
N THR A 133 15.89 -14.45 6.96
CA THR A 133 16.13 -15.82 6.47
C THR A 133 15.32 -16.16 5.22
N GLU A 134 14.26 -15.40 4.95
CA GLU A 134 13.29 -15.64 3.86
C GLU A 134 13.13 -14.43 2.93
N PRO A 135 14.22 -13.92 2.31
CA PRO A 135 14.15 -12.72 1.46
C PRO A 135 13.24 -12.90 0.24
N GLY A 136 13.04 -14.12 -0.24
CA GLY A 136 12.16 -14.44 -1.36
C GLY A 136 10.69 -14.17 -1.08
N GLU A 137 10.26 -14.32 0.18
CA GLU A 137 8.90 -14.01 0.60
C GLU A 137 8.63 -12.48 0.56
N LEU A 138 9.59 -11.67 1.05
CA LEU A 138 9.50 -10.21 0.94
C LEU A 138 9.50 -9.75 -0.53
N ALA A 139 10.34 -10.39 -1.36
CA ALA A 139 10.40 -10.09 -2.79
C ALA A 139 9.06 -10.36 -3.47
N LEU A 140 8.45 -11.51 -3.22
CA LEU A 140 7.13 -11.85 -3.76
C LEU A 140 6.05 -10.86 -3.30
N ALA A 141 6.03 -10.53 -2.00
CA ALA A 141 5.05 -9.59 -1.46
C ALA A 141 5.19 -8.19 -2.07
N ALA A 142 6.42 -7.71 -2.30
CA ALA A 142 6.68 -6.44 -2.97
C ALA A 142 6.33 -6.50 -4.47
N LEU A 143 6.59 -7.62 -5.14
CA LEU A 143 6.28 -7.82 -6.55
C LEU A 143 4.76 -7.79 -6.81
N LEU A 144 3.96 -8.34 -5.89
CA LEU A 144 2.51 -8.42 -6.00
C LEU A 144 1.77 -7.28 -5.28
N ASN A 145 2.47 -6.29 -4.77
CA ASN A 145 1.85 -5.17 -4.04
C ASN A 145 0.85 -4.37 -4.90
N GLN A 146 1.08 -4.28 -6.22
CA GLN A 146 0.21 -3.58 -7.18
C GLN A 146 -0.79 -4.52 -7.89
N LEU A 147 -1.16 -5.65 -7.29
CA LEU A 147 -1.97 -6.71 -7.89
C LEU A 147 -3.28 -6.20 -8.53
N GLY A 148 -4.03 -5.36 -7.81
CA GLY A 148 -5.30 -4.81 -8.30
C GLY A 148 -5.13 -3.91 -9.52
N LEU A 149 -4.08 -3.09 -9.55
CA LEU A 149 -3.81 -2.23 -10.70
C LEU A 149 -3.36 -3.03 -11.92
N LEU A 150 -2.51 -4.05 -11.73
CA LEU A 150 -2.12 -4.96 -12.80
C LEU A 150 -3.33 -5.71 -13.37
N ALA A 151 -4.26 -6.17 -12.52
CA ALA A 151 -5.48 -6.84 -12.95
C ALA A 151 -6.41 -5.93 -13.77
N LEU A 152 -6.58 -4.68 -13.34
CA LEU A 152 -7.34 -3.68 -14.09
C LEU A 152 -6.75 -3.39 -15.48
N LEU A 153 -5.41 -3.41 -15.59
CA LEU A 153 -4.69 -3.27 -16.85
C LEU A 153 -4.93 -4.48 -17.78
N VAL A 154 -4.95 -5.69 -17.21
CA VAL A 154 -5.23 -6.94 -17.97
C VAL A 154 -6.65 -6.93 -18.50
N GLU A 155 -7.61 -6.55 -17.67
CA GLU A 155 -9.02 -6.54 -18.09
C GLU A 155 -9.37 -5.42 -19.07
N GLY A 156 -8.59 -4.32 -19.08
CA GLY A 156 -8.86 -3.15 -19.90
C GLY A 156 -10.00 -2.28 -19.35
N GLU A 157 -10.06 -2.09 -18.04
CA GLU A 157 -11.05 -1.23 -17.38
C GLU A 157 -11.16 0.14 -18.08
N PRO A 158 -12.35 0.57 -18.53
CA PRO A 158 -12.50 1.82 -19.28
C PRO A 158 -12.04 3.09 -18.53
N ARG A 159 -12.15 3.09 -17.19
CA ARG A 159 -11.73 4.23 -16.35
C ARG A 159 -10.22 4.27 -16.11
N LEU A 160 -9.49 3.26 -16.61
CA LEU A 160 -8.05 3.12 -16.41
C LEU A 160 -7.26 4.29 -17.00
N SER A 161 -7.63 4.77 -18.20
CA SER A 161 -6.97 5.94 -18.81
C SER A 161 -7.02 7.16 -17.90
N ARG A 162 -8.17 7.39 -17.26
CA ARG A 162 -8.31 8.48 -16.29
C ARG A 162 -7.45 8.28 -15.05
N LEU A 163 -7.37 7.05 -14.55
CA LEU A 163 -6.49 6.70 -13.43
C LEU A 163 -5.03 6.99 -13.77
N LEU A 164 -4.55 6.55 -14.93
CA LEU A 164 -3.17 6.76 -15.37
C LEU A 164 -2.84 8.24 -15.55
N GLU A 165 -3.73 9.03 -16.17
CA GLU A 165 -3.57 10.49 -16.27
C GLU A 165 -3.38 11.16 -14.90
N ILE A 166 -4.18 10.76 -13.91
CA ILE A 166 -4.09 11.33 -12.56
C ILE A 166 -2.79 10.89 -11.88
N LEU A 167 -2.34 9.65 -12.10
CA LEU A 167 -1.05 9.17 -11.60
C LEU A 167 0.14 9.93 -12.22
N GLU A 168 0.07 10.30 -13.50
CA GLU A 168 1.06 11.14 -14.17
C GLU A 168 1.15 12.55 -13.57
N LEU A 169 0.05 13.07 -13.05
CA LEU A 169 0.01 14.31 -12.27
C LEU A 169 0.62 14.19 -10.86
N ASN A 170 1.29 13.08 -10.59
CA ASN A 170 1.95 12.80 -9.31
C ASN A 170 0.99 12.67 -8.11
N ALA A 171 -0.28 12.33 -8.37
CA ALA A 171 -1.22 11.93 -7.32
C ALA A 171 -0.79 10.59 -6.70
N LEU A 172 -1.20 10.37 -5.46
CA LEU A 172 -0.97 9.07 -4.84
C LEU A 172 -1.90 8.01 -5.44
N PRO A 173 -1.47 6.75 -5.51
CA PRO A 173 -2.27 5.68 -6.12
C PRO A 173 -3.67 5.54 -5.52
N ASP A 174 -3.80 5.61 -4.20
CA ASP A 174 -5.09 5.54 -3.50
C ASP A 174 -6.01 6.73 -3.83
N GLU A 175 -5.47 7.96 -3.92
CA GLU A 175 -6.22 9.16 -4.30
C GLU A 175 -6.63 9.14 -5.77
N ALA A 176 -5.71 8.74 -6.65
CA ALA A 176 -5.97 8.62 -8.08
C ALA A 176 -7.04 7.56 -8.38
N SER A 177 -6.90 6.38 -7.77
CA SER A 177 -7.85 5.29 -7.97
C SER A 177 -9.23 5.60 -7.40
N TYR A 178 -9.29 6.22 -6.23
CA TYR A 178 -10.58 6.67 -5.71
C TYR A 178 -11.26 7.68 -6.63
N THR A 179 -10.52 8.64 -7.16
CA THR A 179 -11.05 9.66 -8.07
C THR A 179 -11.54 9.06 -9.40
N ALA A 180 -10.82 8.07 -9.93
CA ALA A 180 -11.14 7.46 -11.21
C ALA A 180 -12.14 6.30 -11.08
N LEU A 181 -12.01 5.46 -10.04
CA LEU A 181 -12.73 4.20 -9.90
C LEU A 181 -13.82 4.24 -8.82
N GLY A 182 -13.70 5.14 -7.82
CA GLY A 182 -14.60 5.22 -6.67
C GLY A 182 -14.16 4.37 -5.47
N TYR A 183 -13.00 3.68 -5.56
CA TYR A 183 -12.40 2.88 -4.48
C TYR A 183 -10.87 2.89 -4.62
N ALA A 184 -10.15 2.52 -3.57
CA ALA A 184 -8.69 2.42 -3.61
C ALA A 184 -8.24 1.09 -4.24
N THR A 185 -7.25 1.12 -5.15
CA THR A 185 -6.67 -0.10 -5.75
C THR A 185 -6.02 -1.02 -4.72
N ASP A 186 -5.59 -0.48 -3.58
CA ASP A 186 -5.04 -1.27 -2.48
C ASP A 186 -6.10 -2.15 -1.82
N ASP A 187 -7.34 -1.64 -1.69
CA ASP A 187 -8.47 -2.44 -1.19
C ASP A 187 -8.86 -3.54 -2.18
N LEU A 188 -8.82 -3.22 -3.48
CA LEU A 188 -9.00 -4.20 -4.54
C LEU A 188 -7.91 -5.26 -4.51
N SER A 189 -6.62 -4.85 -4.45
CA SER A 189 -5.48 -5.77 -4.36
C SER A 189 -5.62 -6.73 -3.18
N ARG A 190 -6.05 -6.20 -2.02
CA ARG A 190 -6.27 -7.00 -0.83
C ARG A 190 -7.41 -8.00 -1.00
N ALA A 191 -8.55 -7.57 -1.56
CA ALA A 191 -9.68 -8.45 -1.79
C ALA A 191 -9.31 -9.60 -2.74
N MET A 192 -8.56 -9.28 -3.81
CA MET A 192 -8.05 -10.29 -4.73
C MET A 192 -7.07 -11.24 -4.05
N ALA A 193 -6.09 -10.73 -3.28
CA ALA A 193 -5.10 -11.55 -2.59
C ALA A 193 -5.74 -12.52 -1.59
N GLU A 194 -6.78 -12.09 -0.86
CA GLU A 194 -7.55 -12.95 0.04
C GLU A 194 -8.36 -14.00 -0.74
N GLN A 195 -9.04 -13.65 -1.84
CA GLN A 195 -9.83 -14.59 -2.65
C GLN A 195 -8.94 -15.61 -3.40
N MET A 196 -7.75 -15.19 -3.82
CA MET A 196 -6.78 -16.07 -4.49
C MET A 196 -5.99 -16.93 -3.51
N GLU A 197 -6.21 -16.79 -2.21
CA GLU A 197 -5.46 -17.50 -1.15
C GLU A 197 -3.94 -17.30 -1.30
N LEU A 198 -3.51 -16.04 -1.59
CA LEU A 198 -2.08 -15.73 -1.70
C LEU A 198 -1.38 -15.80 -0.33
N PRO A 199 -0.03 -15.94 -0.30
CA PRO A 199 0.73 -16.05 0.92
C PRO A 199 0.41 -14.94 1.95
N GLU A 200 0.47 -15.30 3.24
CA GLU A 200 0.05 -14.43 4.34
C GLU A 200 0.76 -13.07 4.32
N LEU A 201 2.05 -13.03 3.99
CA LEU A 201 2.78 -11.77 3.90
C LEU A 201 2.26 -10.89 2.75
N VAL A 202 1.91 -11.47 1.58
CA VAL A 202 1.32 -10.71 0.46
C VAL A 202 0.02 -10.04 0.91
N GLN A 203 -0.89 -10.82 1.53
CA GLN A 203 -2.13 -10.27 2.07
C GLN A 203 -1.88 -9.23 3.18
N GLY A 204 -0.86 -9.46 4.01
CA GLY A 204 -0.50 -8.61 5.15
C GLY A 204 0.01 -7.23 4.74
N THR A 205 0.79 -7.14 3.68
CA THR A 205 1.38 -5.87 3.21
C THR A 205 0.36 -4.90 2.63
N LEU A 206 -0.81 -5.40 2.23
CA LEU A 206 -1.93 -4.61 1.72
C LEU A 206 -2.83 -4.04 2.83
N ARG A 207 -2.41 -4.16 4.09
CA ARG A 207 -3.14 -3.66 5.26
C ARG A 207 -2.26 -2.68 6.01
N ALA A 208 -2.55 -1.40 5.94
CA ALA A 208 -1.81 -0.36 6.67
C ALA A 208 -1.71 -0.67 8.18
N VAL A 209 -2.70 -1.31 8.77
CA VAL A 209 -2.69 -1.74 10.18
C VAL A 209 -1.57 -2.73 10.51
N ASN A 210 -1.10 -3.48 9.55
CA ASN A 210 -0.06 -4.50 9.73
C ASN A 210 1.38 -3.96 9.66
N ALA A 211 1.58 -2.67 9.48
CA ALA A 211 2.92 -2.09 9.56
C ALA A 211 3.52 -2.13 10.97
N ALA A 212 2.77 -2.52 11.99
CA ALA A 212 3.31 -2.97 13.26
C ALA A 212 4.09 -4.31 13.12
N HIS A 213 3.83 -5.08 12.06
CA HIS A 213 4.58 -6.27 11.72
C HIS A 213 5.79 -5.86 10.86
N HIS A 214 7.01 -6.09 11.35
CA HIS A 214 8.24 -5.55 10.74
C HIS A 214 8.42 -5.96 9.27
N ARG A 215 8.13 -7.21 8.88
CA ARG A 215 8.27 -7.68 7.49
C ARG A 215 7.26 -7.02 6.55
N ALA A 216 6.02 -6.82 6.99
CA ALA A 216 5.03 -6.07 6.21
C ALA A 216 5.47 -4.60 6.03
N PHE A 217 6.03 -4.00 7.06
CA PHE A 217 6.57 -2.64 7.00
C PHE A 217 7.76 -2.52 6.04
N GLU A 218 8.66 -3.51 6.01
CA GLU A 218 9.79 -3.58 5.06
C GLU A 218 9.31 -3.56 3.61
N VAL A 219 8.28 -4.35 3.27
CA VAL A 219 7.66 -4.37 1.93
C VAL A 219 6.99 -3.03 1.60
N MET A 220 6.28 -2.44 2.55
CA MET A 220 5.64 -1.12 2.36
C MET A 220 6.68 -0.04 2.06
N VAL A 221 7.81 -0.02 2.78
CA VAL A 221 8.91 0.93 2.54
C VAL A 221 9.55 0.66 1.18
N ALA A 222 9.81 -0.59 0.83
CA ALA A 222 10.37 -0.96 -0.47
C ALA A 222 9.49 -0.47 -1.62
N SER A 223 8.17 -0.68 -1.53
CA SER A 223 7.19 -0.23 -2.53
C SER A 223 7.11 1.30 -2.61
N ALA A 224 7.15 2.00 -1.47
CA ALA A 224 7.15 3.46 -1.42
C ALA A 224 8.42 4.04 -2.07
N VAL A 225 9.60 3.49 -1.76
CA VAL A 225 10.87 3.93 -2.36
C VAL A 225 10.88 3.66 -3.86
N ALA A 226 10.46 2.48 -4.32
CA ALA A 226 10.36 2.18 -5.74
C ALA A 226 9.43 3.18 -6.47
N TRP A 227 8.27 3.49 -5.89
CA TRP A 227 7.37 4.51 -6.40
C TRP A 227 8.06 5.88 -6.56
N GLN A 228 8.85 6.31 -5.58
CA GLN A 228 9.58 7.58 -5.62
C GLN A 228 10.70 7.57 -6.67
N VAL A 229 11.45 6.46 -6.80
CA VAL A 229 12.51 6.33 -7.80
C VAL A 229 11.98 6.55 -9.21
N PHE A 230 10.84 5.98 -9.56
CA PHE A 230 10.21 6.19 -10.87
C PHE A 230 9.72 7.62 -11.11
N ARG A 231 9.66 8.45 -10.06
CA ARG A 231 9.17 9.85 -10.09
C ARG A 231 10.21 10.89 -9.69
N GLY A 232 11.48 10.46 -9.52
CA GLY A 232 12.62 11.36 -9.36
C GLY A 232 13.08 11.64 -7.94
N MET A 233 12.43 11.17 -6.89
CA MET A 233 12.80 11.28 -5.45
C MET A 233 13.10 12.67 -4.88
N ASP A 234 13.13 13.73 -5.65
CA ASP A 234 13.50 15.10 -5.29
C ASP A 234 12.42 15.87 -4.50
N THR A 235 11.65 15.14 -3.72
CA THR A 235 10.52 15.64 -2.93
C THR A 235 10.74 15.45 -1.43
N ALA A 236 10.02 16.23 -0.60
CA ALA A 236 10.01 16.01 0.86
C ALA A 236 9.53 14.60 1.27
N ARG A 237 8.82 13.92 0.37
CA ARG A 237 8.39 12.54 0.56
C ARG A 237 9.53 11.57 0.28
N GLY A 238 10.28 11.78 -0.82
CA GLY A 238 11.48 10.99 -1.13
C GLY A 238 12.49 11.05 0.02
N ASP A 239 12.68 12.25 0.62
CA ASP A 239 13.52 12.45 1.81
C ASP A 239 13.05 11.57 3.01
N ARG A 240 11.75 11.54 3.28
CA ARG A 240 11.19 10.72 4.37
C ARG A 240 11.30 9.22 4.08
N ASP A 241 10.95 8.80 2.87
CA ASP A 241 10.97 7.39 2.48
C ASP A 241 12.41 6.85 2.51
N LEU A 242 13.39 7.67 2.09
CA LEU A 242 14.81 7.34 2.22
C LEU A 242 15.26 7.24 3.68
N GLY A 243 14.83 8.17 4.54
CA GLY A 243 15.12 8.12 5.98
C GLY A 243 14.52 6.89 6.67
N LEU A 244 13.32 6.47 6.27
CA LEU A 244 12.72 5.22 6.76
C LEU A 244 13.52 3.99 6.31
N LEU A 245 13.92 3.95 5.04
CA LEU A 245 14.75 2.91 4.49
C LEU A 245 16.09 2.82 5.23
N ALA A 246 16.76 3.95 5.46
CA ALA A 246 18.00 4.03 6.21
C ALA A 246 17.84 3.49 7.64
N GLY A 247 16.75 3.88 8.31
CA GLY A 247 16.39 3.36 9.63
C GLY A 247 16.18 1.84 9.65
N LEU A 248 15.49 1.28 8.63
CA LEU A 248 15.30 -0.17 8.50
C LEU A 248 16.61 -0.92 8.27
N MET A 249 17.50 -0.37 7.45
CA MET A 249 18.80 -0.98 7.15
C MET A 249 19.85 -0.75 8.24
N GLY A 250 19.58 0.13 9.20
CA GLY A 250 20.55 0.52 10.24
C GLY A 250 21.77 1.28 9.70
N VAL A 251 21.57 2.09 8.66
CA VAL A 251 22.64 2.85 7.98
C VAL A 251 22.29 4.34 7.91
N THR A 252 23.21 5.16 7.43
CA THR A 252 22.94 6.59 7.15
C THR A 252 22.11 6.77 5.90
N ASP A 253 21.41 7.90 5.76
CA ASP A 253 20.60 8.23 4.56
C ASP A 253 21.47 8.19 3.30
N LYS A 254 22.73 8.62 3.37
CA LYS A 254 23.67 8.56 2.26
C LYS A 254 23.98 7.11 1.85
N GLU A 255 24.29 6.26 2.82
CA GLU A 255 24.55 4.83 2.55
C GLU A 255 23.31 4.12 2.00
N ALA A 256 22.12 4.48 2.49
CA ALA A 256 20.86 3.98 1.94
C ALA A 256 20.72 4.42 0.47
N ALA A 257 20.96 5.70 0.16
CA ALA A 257 20.94 6.21 -1.21
C ALA A 257 21.93 5.47 -2.11
N ASP A 258 23.18 5.27 -1.65
CA ASP A 258 24.21 4.56 -2.38
C ASP A 258 23.81 3.10 -2.65
N ARG A 259 23.18 2.40 -1.69
CA ARG A 259 22.66 1.05 -1.87
C ARG A 259 21.53 1.01 -2.88
N ILE A 260 20.59 1.96 -2.84
CA ILE A 260 19.50 2.02 -3.82
C ILE A 260 20.04 2.37 -5.22
N SER A 261 21.04 3.23 -5.33
CA SER A 261 21.76 3.47 -6.59
C SER A 261 22.30 2.17 -7.19
N ALA A 262 22.96 1.33 -6.38
CA ALA A 262 23.44 0.02 -6.82
C ALA A 262 22.28 -0.96 -7.15
N VAL A 263 21.14 -0.87 -6.49
CA VAL A 263 19.94 -1.63 -6.89
C VAL A 263 19.43 -1.19 -8.24
N ILE A 264 19.39 0.13 -8.52
CA ILE A 264 18.97 0.69 -9.81
C ILE A 264 19.92 0.26 -10.92
N GLU A 265 21.22 0.25 -10.69
CA GLU A 265 22.20 -0.24 -11.67
C GLU A 265 21.92 -1.69 -12.06
N ARG A 266 21.72 -2.58 -11.08
CA ARG A 266 21.33 -3.97 -11.33
C ARG A 266 19.98 -4.12 -12.01
N PHE A 267 18.99 -3.27 -11.67
CA PHE A 267 17.69 -3.24 -12.33
C PHE A 267 17.86 -2.86 -13.81
N ASN A 268 18.72 -1.91 -14.12
CA ASN A 268 18.97 -1.44 -15.47
C ASN A 268 19.61 -2.52 -16.38
N GLU A 269 20.27 -3.54 -15.84
CA GLU A 269 20.74 -4.70 -16.60
C GLU A 269 19.58 -5.42 -17.30
N ASP A 270 18.41 -5.38 -16.70
CA ASP A 270 17.20 -6.08 -17.14
C ASP A 270 16.11 -5.14 -17.71
N VAL A 271 16.35 -3.83 -17.76
CA VAL A 271 15.31 -2.82 -18.04
C VAL A 271 14.68 -2.98 -19.43
N ALA A 272 15.42 -3.53 -20.39
CA ALA A 272 14.92 -3.82 -21.74
C ALA A 272 13.71 -4.77 -21.75
N VAL A 273 13.57 -5.65 -20.73
CA VAL A 273 12.42 -6.54 -20.54
C VAL A 273 11.10 -5.77 -20.48
N TYR A 274 11.16 -4.51 -20.02
CA TYR A 274 9.98 -3.64 -19.85
C TYR A 274 9.84 -2.62 -20.99
N HIS A 275 10.62 -2.73 -22.05
CA HIS A 275 10.63 -1.78 -23.18
C HIS A 275 10.75 -0.32 -22.73
N ARG A 276 11.64 -0.03 -21.81
CA ARG A 276 11.84 1.31 -21.27
C ARG A 276 13.31 1.71 -21.22
N GLU A 277 13.55 3.01 -21.12
CA GLU A 277 14.87 3.56 -20.88
C GLU A 277 15.37 3.26 -19.46
N PRO A 278 16.70 3.13 -19.28
CA PRO A 278 17.30 2.97 -17.97
C PRO A 278 16.92 4.08 -16.99
N LEU A 279 16.72 3.71 -15.72
CA LEU A 279 16.57 4.67 -14.63
C LEU A 279 17.94 5.31 -14.33
N ASP A 280 17.93 6.59 -13.93
CA ASP A 280 19.14 7.26 -13.49
C ASP A 280 19.56 6.76 -12.09
N PRO A 281 20.73 6.12 -11.94
CA PRO A 281 21.20 5.63 -10.64
C PRO A 281 21.44 6.76 -9.62
N GLN A 282 21.58 8.02 -10.07
CA GLN A 282 21.74 9.17 -9.18
C GLN A 282 20.41 9.65 -8.56
N THR A 283 19.28 9.08 -8.98
CA THR A 283 17.95 9.47 -8.48
C THR A 283 17.84 9.49 -6.95
N PRO A 284 18.37 8.51 -6.18
CA PRO A 284 18.32 8.55 -4.73
C PRO A 284 19.07 9.73 -4.11
N GLY A 285 20.15 10.18 -4.75
CA GLY A 285 20.91 11.37 -4.32
C GLY A 285 20.16 12.69 -4.52
N ARG A 286 19.14 12.73 -5.38
CA ARG A 286 18.35 13.94 -5.66
C ARG A 286 17.36 14.30 -4.55
N VAL A 287 17.16 13.43 -3.59
CA VAL A 287 16.29 13.67 -2.42
C VAL A 287 16.63 15.00 -1.71
N TRP A 288 17.85 15.48 -1.80
CA TRP A 288 18.29 16.77 -1.25
C TRP A 288 18.08 17.97 -2.19
N LEU A 289 17.72 17.74 -3.47
CA LEU A 289 17.42 18.75 -4.47
C LEU A 289 15.91 19.07 -4.42
N ARG A 290 15.44 19.76 -3.41
CA ARG A 290 13.99 20.02 -3.21
C ARG A 290 13.39 20.79 -4.36
N GLU A 291 12.44 20.17 -5.05
CA GLU A 291 11.57 20.89 -6.00
C GLU A 291 10.48 21.71 -5.29
N PRO A 292 10.02 22.80 -5.95
CA PRO A 292 8.85 23.52 -5.50
C PRO A 292 7.63 22.57 -5.41
N HIS A 293 6.83 22.81 -4.41
CA HIS A 293 5.68 22.02 -4.06
C HIS A 293 4.75 21.75 -5.27
N ARG A 294 4.51 20.47 -5.58
CA ARG A 294 3.48 20.09 -6.55
C ARG A 294 2.13 19.99 -5.84
N PRO A 295 1.06 20.60 -6.40
CA PRO A 295 -0.26 20.49 -5.79
C PRO A 295 -0.69 19.02 -5.69
N ARG A 296 -1.24 18.64 -4.55
CA ARG A 296 -1.78 17.30 -4.32
C ARG A 296 -3.28 17.28 -4.58
N LEU A 297 -3.79 16.13 -4.97
CA LEU A 297 -5.21 15.95 -5.20
C LEU A 297 -5.96 15.93 -3.85
N ALA A 298 -6.97 16.80 -3.71
CA ALA A 298 -7.93 16.67 -2.63
C ALA A 298 -9.01 15.66 -3.00
N LEU A 299 -9.32 14.75 -2.09
CA LEU A 299 -10.50 13.92 -2.24
C LEU A 299 -11.76 14.79 -2.19
N MET A 300 -12.65 14.58 -3.16
CA MET A 300 -13.93 15.29 -3.19
C MET A 300 -14.92 14.60 -2.26
N PRO A 301 -15.65 15.38 -1.42
CA PRO A 301 -16.70 14.81 -0.58
C PRO A 301 -17.80 14.12 -1.42
N ARG A 302 -18.28 12.97 -0.94
CA ARG A 302 -19.34 12.18 -1.55
C ARG A 302 -20.50 12.05 -0.55
N ALA A 303 -21.52 12.90 -0.69
CA ALA A 303 -22.67 12.95 0.21
C ALA A 303 -23.45 11.62 0.23
N ASP A 304 -23.54 10.94 -0.91
CA ASP A 304 -24.14 9.61 -1.03
C ASP A 304 -23.43 8.58 -0.15
N LEU A 305 -22.10 8.47 -0.26
CA LEU A 305 -21.28 7.56 0.56
C LEU A 305 -21.27 7.94 2.04
N LEU A 306 -21.39 9.24 2.35
CA LEU A 306 -21.47 9.72 3.71
C LEU A 306 -22.75 9.24 4.39
N GLU A 307 -23.91 9.43 3.76
CA GLU A 307 -25.22 9.05 4.31
C GLU A 307 -25.37 7.53 4.41
N GLU A 308 -24.99 6.81 3.37
CA GLU A 308 -24.99 5.34 3.37
C GLU A 308 -24.06 4.79 4.46
N GLY A 309 -22.85 5.35 4.56
CA GLY A 309 -21.86 4.94 5.54
C GLY A 309 -22.29 5.21 6.97
N ILE A 310 -22.94 6.34 7.26
CA ILE A 310 -23.52 6.64 8.58
C ILE A 310 -24.61 5.61 8.92
N GLY A 311 -25.54 5.33 8.00
CA GLY A 311 -26.58 4.34 8.20
C GLY A 311 -26.04 2.91 8.43
N ALA A 312 -24.91 2.58 7.79
CA ALA A 312 -24.23 1.31 7.99
C ALA A 312 -23.48 1.25 9.35
N LEU A 313 -22.89 2.37 9.80
CA LEU A 313 -22.26 2.47 11.13
C LEU A 313 -23.26 2.29 12.26
N GLU A 314 -24.46 2.84 12.11
CA GLU A 314 -25.52 2.75 13.10
C GLU A 314 -26.03 1.31 13.33
N LYS A 315 -25.93 0.46 12.29
CA LYS A 315 -26.35 -0.94 12.31
C LYS A 315 -25.23 -1.92 12.70
N GLU A 316 -23.97 -1.47 12.68
CA GLU A 316 -22.83 -2.33 12.90
C GLU A 316 -22.62 -2.63 14.40
N GLU A 317 -22.76 -3.89 14.77
CA GLU A 317 -22.59 -4.35 16.15
C GLU A 317 -21.12 -4.69 16.47
N ASN A 318 -20.32 -5.07 15.46
CA ASN A 318 -18.90 -5.38 15.67
C ASN A 318 -18.07 -4.11 15.76
N ARG A 319 -17.54 -3.84 16.95
CA ARG A 319 -16.72 -2.64 17.21
C ARG A 319 -15.54 -2.49 16.27
N GLU A 320 -14.84 -3.57 15.99
CA GLU A 320 -13.64 -3.56 15.12
C GLU A 320 -14.02 -3.21 13.68
N VAL A 321 -15.11 -3.77 13.17
CA VAL A 321 -15.66 -3.44 11.84
C VAL A 321 -16.15 -2.00 11.81
N ARG A 322 -16.81 -1.55 12.88
CA ARG A 322 -17.31 -0.18 13.02
C ARG A 322 -16.19 0.86 12.94
N VAL A 323 -15.08 0.64 13.64
CA VAL A 323 -13.92 1.55 13.59
C VAL A 323 -13.36 1.61 12.17
N ARG A 324 -13.16 0.49 11.50
CA ARG A 324 -12.65 0.47 10.12
C ARG A 324 -13.59 1.15 9.13
N ARG A 325 -14.89 0.87 9.26
CA ARG A 325 -15.91 1.52 8.42
C ARG A 325 -15.93 3.03 8.66
N MET A 326 -15.82 3.47 9.91
CA MET A 326 -15.70 4.87 10.28
C MET A 326 -14.56 5.57 9.52
N LEU A 327 -13.36 4.99 9.50
CA LEU A 327 -12.23 5.59 8.81
C LEU A 327 -12.50 5.71 7.31
N ARG A 328 -13.11 4.69 6.69
CA ARG A 328 -13.45 4.71 5.25
C ARG A 328 -14.52 5.75 4.92
N VAL A 329 -15.56 5.85 5.75
CA VAL A 329 -16.59 6.88 5.56
C VAL A 329 -16.00 8.28 5.69
N MET A 330 -15.07 8.48 6.62
CA MET A 330 -14.33 9.73 6.75
C MET A 330 -13.46 10.02 5.51
N GLN A 331 -12.77 9.01 4.98
CA GLN A 331 -11.97 9.17 3.79
C GLN A 331 -12.85 9.44 2.56
N PHE A 332 -13.79 8.60 2.26
CA PHE A 332 -14.50 8.62 0.98
C PHE A 332 -15.79 9.44 1.01
N GLY A 333 -16.52 9.44 2.12
CA GLY A 333 -17.73 10.24 2.26
C GLY A 333 -17.42 11.71 2.56
N VAL A 334 -16.50 11.96 3.49
CA VAL A 334 -16.12 13.31 3.91
C VAL A 334 -15.03 13.93 3.03
N GLY A 335 -14.22 13.12 2.35
CA GLY A 335 -13.12 13.58 1.50
C GLY A 335 -11.84 13.94 2.27
N LEU A 336 -11.50 13.14 3.30
CA LEU A 336 -10.27 13.29 4.07
C LEU A 336 -9.20 12.35 3.54
N ASN A 337 -8.07 12.89 3.08
CA ASN A 337 -7.02 12.10 2.42
C ASN A 337 -6.33 11.09 3.36
N ARG A 338 -6.19 11.44 4.65
CA ARG A 338 -5.66 10.54 5.69
C ARG A 338 -6.59 10.49 6.88
N VAL A 339 -6.88 9.30 7.36
CA VAL A 339 -7.59 9.10 8.62
C VAL A 339 -6.88 8.00 9.43
N VAL A 340 -6.59 8.30 10.69
CA VAL A 340 -5.84 7.42 11.59
C VAL A 340 -6.63 7.25 12.87
N PHE A 341 -6.84 6.02 13.29
CA PHE A 341 -7.26 5.69 14.64
C PHE A 341 -6.06 5.17 15.42
N ALA A 342 -5.67 5.90 16.45
CA ALA A 342 -4.65 5.51 17.40
C ALA A 342 -5.30 5.00 18.68
N ARG A 343 -5.12 3.72 18.96
CA ARG A 343 -5.66 3.08 20.16
C ARG A 343 -4.92 3.52 21.42
N LEU A 344 -5.66 3.86 22.43
CA LEU A 344 -5.13 4.11 23.78
C LEU A 344 -4.86 2.76 24.47
N SER A 345 -3.68 2.60 25.05
CA SER A 345 -3.32 1.43 25.85
C SER A 345 -4.21 1.30 27.09
N ARG A 346 -4.24 0.11 27.67
CA ARG A 346 -5.11 -0.17 28.84
C ARG A 346 -4.76 0.66 30.08
N ASP A 347 -3.49 1.02 30.22
CA ASP A 347 -2.98 1.89 31.29
C ASP A 347 -3.19 3.38 31.01
N GLY A 348 -3.66 3.74 29.79
CA GLY A 348 -3.88 5.12 29.39
C GLY A 348 -2.61 5.91 29.03
N GLU A 349 -1.44 5.28 28.97
CA GLU A 349 -0.15 5.94 28.86
C GLU A 349 0.38 6.05 27.43
N THR A 350 -0.07 5.21 26.51
CA THR A 350 0.43 5.21 25.13
C THR A 350 -0.68 5.19 24.09
N LEU A 351 -0.44 5.87 22.97
CA LEU A 351 -1.23 5.79 21.75
C LEU A 351 -0.42 5.04 20.68
N ARG A 352 -1.03 4.03 20.08
CA ARG A 352 -0.45 3.25 18.99
C ARG A 352 -1.36 3.32 17.78
N ALA A 353 -0.79 3.52 16.58
CA ALA A 353 -1.53 3.35 15.34
C ALA A 353 -2.14 1.96 15.26
N GLU A 354 -3.44 1.88 14.95
CA GLU A 354 -4.13 0.59 14.85
C GLU A 354 -4.90 0.45 13.54
N HIS A 355 -5.68 1.46 13.17
CA HIS A 355 -6.37 1.48 11.90
C HIS A 355 -6.06 2.78 11.16
N LEU A 356 -5.72 2.64 9.87
CA LEU A 356 -5.28 3.74 9.04
C LEU A 356 -5.88 3.59 7.64
N VAL A 357 -6.23 4.70 7.04
CA VAL A 357 -6.61 4.79 5.63
C VAL A 357 -5.92 6.01 5.00
N GLY A 358 -5.57 5.91 3.73
CA GLY A 358 -4.84 6.97 3.02
C GLY A 358 -3.39 7.15 3.48
N THR A 359 -2.79 6.17 4.14
CA THR A 359 -1.41 6.21 4.66
C THR A 359 -0.50 5.14 4.09
N LEU A 360 -0.96 4.35 3.12
CA LEU A 360 -0.19 3.21 2.61
C LEU A 360 1.16 3.63 2.01
N HIS A 361 1.20 4.81 1.39
CA HIS A 361 2.42 5.40 0.84
C HIS A 361 3.12 6.36 1.81
N GLU A 362 2.79 6.30 3.08
CA GLU A 362 3.39 7.08 4.18
C GLU A 362 3.61 6.15 5.38
N PRO A 363 4.58 5.20 5.27
CA PRO A 363 4.76 4.11 6.23
C PRO A 363 4.99 4.57 7.67
N GLU A 364 5.52 5.77 7.88
CA GLU A 364 5.74 6.36 9.20
C GLU A 364 4.46 6.48 10.04
N PHE A 365 3.29 6.64 9.39
CA PHE A 365 2.01 6.64 10.10
C PHE A 365 1.63 5.27 10.66
N SER A 366 2.09 4.22 10.03
CA SER A 366 1.75 2.86 10.39
C SER A 366 2.56 2.33 11.57
N HIS A 367 3.64 3.02 11.95
CA HIS A 367 4.63 2.53 12.92
C HIS A 367 4.80 3.43 14.13
N PHE A 368 3.95 4.42 14.35
CA PHE A 368 4.14 5.28 15.51
C PHE A 368 3.59 4.65 16.80
N VAL A 369 4.32 4.89 17.88
CA VAL A 369 3.87 4.74 19.26
C VAL A 369 4.22 6.03 19.96
N ILE A 370 3.23 6.70 20.53
CA ILE A 370 3.42 8.00 21.20
C ILE A 370 3.00 7.86 22.66
N ASN A 371 3.90 8.22 23.58
CA ASN A 371 3.56 8.32 24.99
C ASN A 371 2.61 9.51 25.20
N ARG A 372 1.61 9.35 26.04
CA ARG A 372 0.62 10.40 26.37
C ARG A 372 1.28 11.70 26.84
N ALA A 373 2.34 11.61 27.63
CA ALA A 373 3.10 12.77 28.08
C ALA A 373 3.74 13.56 26.91
N ALA A 374 4.04 12.89 25.80
CA ALA A 374 4.62 13.51 24.60
C ALA A 374 3.55 14.12 23.67
N LEU A 375 2.25 13.92 23.93
CA LEU A 375 1.18 14.48 23.13
C LEU A 375 0.95 15.98 23.41
N GLY A 376 1.43 16.51 24.53
CA GLY A 376 1.17 17.92 24.88
C GLY A 376 -0.32 18.25 24.88
N PRO A 377 -0.73 19.35 24.24
CA PRO A 377 -2.15 19.76 24.16
C PRO A 377 -3.08 18.74 23.47
N LEU A 378 -2.57 17.85 22.62
CA LEU A 378 -3.38 16.75 22.05
C LEU A 378 -3.89 15.78 23.11
N ALA A 379 -3.23 15.66 24.25
CA ALA A 379 -3.70 14.83 25.36
C ALA A 379 -5.08 15.30 25.89
N GLN A 380 -5.35 16.61 25.83
CA GLN A 380 -6.62 17.18 26.25
C GLN A 380 -7.79 16.73 25.37
N VAL A 381 -7.52 16.34 24.10
CA VAL A 381 -8.54 15.80 23.19
C VAL A 381 -9.10 14.47 23.72
N LEU A 382 -8.27 13.69 24.40
CA LEU A 382 -8.73 12.43 25.04
C LEU A 382 -9.65 12.65 26.24
N GLU A 383 -9.63 13.84 26.80
CA GLU A 383 -10.44 14.22 27.98
C GLU A 383 -11.73 14.96 27.58
N ASN A 384 -11.83 15.41 26.33
CA ASN A 384 -12.93 16.23 25.84
C ASN A 384 -13.77 15.50 24.77
N ASP A 385 -15.08 15.48 24.91
CA ASP A 385 -16.01 14.87 23.97
C ASP A 385 -16.17 15.65 22.64
N THR A 386 -15.71 16.89 22.61
CA THR A 386 -15.94 17.75 21.46
C THR A 386 -14.86 17.57 20.40
N PRO A 387 -15.19 17.11 19.19
CA PRO A 387 -14.27 17.09 18.05
C PRO A 387 -13.70 18.49 17.77
N GLN A 388 -12.44 18.57 17.44
CA GLN A 388 -11.71 19.81 17.27
C GLN A 388 -11.14 19.92 15.85
N TRP A 389 -11.20 21.11 15.30
CA TRP A 389 -10.46 21.50 14.11
C TRP A 389 -9.23 22.30 14.56
N TRP A 390 -8.06 21.82 14.18
CA TRP A 390 -6.79 22.49 14.42
C TRP A 390 -6.30 23.12 13.12
N ASP A 391 -6.30 24.43 13.07
CA ASP A 391 -5.76 25.22 11.97
C ASP A 391 -4.21 25.32 12.06
N ARG A 392 -3.58 25.84 11.02
CA ARG A 392 -2.12 26.01 10.93
C ARG A 392 -1.53 26.77 12.10
N LYS A 393 -2.21 27.82 12.57
CA LYS A 393 -1.72 28.64 13.68
C LYS A 393 -1.64 27.80 14.94
N ARG A 394 -2.73 27.12 15.29
CA ARG A 394 -2.80 26.26 16.45
C ARG A 394 -1.81 25.10 16.37
N ILE A 395 -1.65 24.49 15.17
CA ILE A 395 -0.68 23.42 14.94
C ILE A 395 0.74 23.91 15.17
N HIS A 396 1.08 25.08 14.65
CA HIS A 396 2.41 25.66 14.83
C HIS A 396 2.74 25.93 16.30
N GLU A 397 1.77 26.47 17.04
CA GLU A 397 1.93 26.91 18.43
C GLU A 397 1.85 25.74 19.44
N GLN A 398 0.99 24.75 19.19
CA GLN A 398 0.59 23.78 20.20
C GLN A 398 0.89 22.31 19.84
N MET A 399 1.09 21.95 18.57
CA MET A 399 1.35 20.56 18.21
C MET A 399 2.77 20.15 18.52
N PRO A 400 2.99 19.02 19.21
CA PRO A 400 4.33 18.51 19.51
C PRO A 400 5.16 18.35 18.24
N PRO A 401 6.47 18.66 18.27
CA PRO A 401 7.34 18.60 17.10
C PRO A 401 7.34 17.23 16.40
N ALA A 402 7.32 16.13 17.17
CA ALA A 402 7.28 14.78 16.63
C ALA A 402 5.99 14.52 15.84
N VAL A 403 4.83 14.92 16.37
CA VAL A 403 3.54 14.77 15.70
C VAL A 403 3.47 15.68 14.48
N ARG A 404 3.96 16.93 14.59
CA ARG A 404 4.00 17.87 13.47
C ARG A 404 4.91 17.38 12.35
N LYS A 405 6.04 16.75 12.66
CA LYS A 405 6.91 16.12 11.66
C LYS A 405 6.18 14.98 10.93
N LEU A 406 5.51 14.11 11.69
CA LEU A 406 4.72 13.01 11.16
C LEU A 406 3.60 13.50 10.24
N THR A 407 2.82 14.50 10.65
CA THR A 407 1.64 14.98 9.92
C THR A 407 1.97 15.98 8.80
N GLY A 408 3.19 16.51 8.76
CA GLY A 408 3.59 17.58 7.83
C GLY A 408 2.99 18.95 8.18
N GLY A 409 2.30 19.06 9.33
CA GLY A 409 1.71 20.33 9.82
C GLY A 409 0.56 20.86 8.96
N ALA A 410 -0.19 19.99 8.30
CA ALA A 410 -1.43 20.33 7.61
C ALA A 410 -2.56 20.56 8.64
N ASP A 411 -3.55 21.36 8.27
CA ASP A 411 -4.79 21.50 9.05
C ASP A 411 -5.40 20.14 9.32
N CYS A 412 -5.85 19.89 10.55
CA CYS A 412 -6.35 18.58 10.92
C CYS A 412 -7.60 18.61 11.79
N LEU A 413 -8.32 17.50 11.76
CA LEU A 413 -9.44 17.20 12.64
C LEU A 413 -9.00 16.16 13.64
N VAL A 414 -9.31 16.39 14.92
CA VAL A 414 -8.96 15.47 16.00
C VAL A 414 -10.13 15.27 16.95
N ALA A 415 -10.31 14.05 17.41
CA ALA A 415 -11.34 13.73 18.38
C ALA A 415 -10.99 12.44 19.13
N ARG A 416 -11.55 12.26 20.31
CA ARG A 416 -11.55 10.95 20.95
C ARG A 416 -12.64 10.06 20.35
N LEU A 417 -12.38 8.76 20.29
CA LEU A 417 -13.39 7.75 20.00
C LEU A 417 -13.74 7.01 21.28
N CYS A 418 -15.03 6.89 21.56
CA CYS A 418 -15.54 6.22 22.76
C CYS A 418 -16.42 5.01 22.40
N ASP A 419 -16.53 4.08 23.34
CA ASP A 419 -17.51 3.02 23.38
C ASP A 419 -18.27 3.18 24.73
N GLY A 420 -19.41 3.86 24.67
CA GLY A 420 -20.05 4.39 25.86
C GLY A 420 -19.15 5.40 26.58
N GLU A 421 -18.89 5.19 27.88
CA GLU A 421 -18.01 6.05 28.68
C GLU A 421 -16.52 5.75 28.49
N ARG A 422 -16.17 4.62 27.85
CA ARG A 422 -14.80 4.19 27.70
C ARG A 422 -14.14 4.84 26.51
N VAL A 423 -13.06 5.59 26.73
CA VAL A 423 -12.20 6.12 25.66
C VAL A 423 -11.41 4.98 25.03
N LEU A 424 -11.59 4.77 23.72
CA LEU A 424 -10.85 3.77 22.94
C LEU A 424 -9.53 4.31 22.41
N GLY A 425 -9.49 5.59 22.07
CA GLY A 425 -8.30 6.23 21.50
C GLY A 425 -8.61 7.56 20.82
N LEU A 426 -7.67 8.00 19.98
CA LEU A 426 -7.71 9.25 19.23
C LEU A 426 -7.97 8.97 17.75
N VAL A 427 -8.86 9.74 17.15
CA VAL A 427 -9.03 9.83 15.70
C VAL A 427 -8.36 11.10 15.21
N TYR A 428 -7.47 10.97 14.24
CA TYR A 428 -6.81 12.06 13.53
C TYR A 428 -7.20 11.98 12.04
N ALA A 429 -7.50 13.13 11.42
CA ALA A 429 -7.78 13.19 10.00
C ALA A 429 -7.32 14.50 9.38
N ASP A 430 -6.80 14.45 8.15
CA ASP A 430 -6.38 15.62 7.38
C ASP A 430 -6.51 15.40 5.86
N ARG A 431 -6.13 16.41 5.09
CA ARG A 431 -6.00 16.37 3.63
C ARG A 431 -4.56 16.18 3.15
N ARG A 432 -3.66 15.70 4.01
CA ARG A 432 -2.25 15.36 3.75
C ARG A 432 -1.36 16.55 3.37
N SER A 433 -1.87 17.57 2.71
CA SER A 433 -1.12 18.73 2.24
C SER A 433 -1.54 20.02 2.95
N ARG A 434 -0.55 20.88 3.20
CA ARG A 434 -0.81 22.23 3.74
C ARG A 434 -1.60 23.12 2.79
N ASP A 435 -1.60 22.80 1.49
CA ASP A 435 -2.29 23.60 0.46
C ASP A 435 -3.72 23.14 0.20
N LEU A 436 -4.14 22.06 0.85
CA LEU A 436 -5.50 21.55 0.78
C LEU A 436 -6.25 21.91 2.06
N GLU A 437 -7.04 22.97 2.00
CA GLU A 437 -7.81 23.47 3.14
C GLU A 437 -8.93 22.50 3.55
N LEU A 438 -9.10 22.33 4.86
CA LEU A 438 -10.31 21.74 5.40
C LEU A 438 -11.48 22.71 5.26
N THR A 439 -12.67 22.17 5.10
CA THR A 439 -13.91 22.96 4.96
C THR A 439 -14.84 22.72 6.15
N PRO A 440 -15.75 23.67 6.45
CA PRO A 440 -16.80 23.44 7.46
C PRO A 440 -17.64 22.19 7.16
N PHE A 441 -17.86 21.87 5.89
CA PHE A 441 -18.52 20.62 5.47
C PHE A 441 -17.74 19.38 5.91
N ALA A 442 -16.43 19.37 5.70
CA ALA A 442 -15.58 18.25 6.13
C ALA A 442 -15.59 18.09 7.67
N PHE A 443 -15.58 19.20 8.40
CA PHE A 443 -15.66 19.16 9.85
C PHE A 443 -17.01 18.62 10.35
N GLU A 444 -18.11 19.06 9.76
CA GLU A 444 -19.44 18.57 10.12
C GLU A 444 -19.62 17.09 9.75
N GLY A 445 -19.14 16.67 8.57
CA GLY A 445 -19.11 15.27 8.17
C GLY A 445 -18.30 14.39 9.15
N PHE A 446 -17.12 14.86 9.54
CA PHE A 446 -16.28 14.19 10.54
C PHE A 446 -17.01 14.01 11.87
N ARG A 447 -17.69 15.04 12.37
CA ARG A 447 -18.49 15.00 13.61
C ARG A 447 -19.61 13.97 13.53
N ARG A 448 -20.37 13.97 12.43
CA ARG A 448 -21.51 13.06 12.21
C ARG A 448 -21.03 11.60 12.17
N VAL A 449 -19.98 11.32 11.43
CA VAL A 449 -19.40 9.97 11.33
C VAL A 449 -18.88 9.50 12.69
N LEU A 450 -18.18 10.36 13.43
CA LEU A 450 -17.67 10.05 14.77
C LEU A 450 -18.82 9.75 15.75
N ALA A 451 -19.89 10.55 15.73
CA ALA A 451 -21.06 10.34 16.59
C ALA A 451 -21.74 9.00 16.30
N ALA A 452 -21.88 8.61 15.03
CA ALA A 452 -22.44 7.33 14.63
C ALA A 452 -21.57 6.15 15.10
N ALA A 453 -20.23 6.32 15.06
CA ALA A 453 -19.27 5.29 15.48
C ALA A 453 -19.13 5.14 17.01
N SER A 454 -19.42 6.20 17.78
CA SER A 454 -19.24 6.24 19.26
C SER A 454 -20.45 5.71 20.04
N ARG A 455 -21.46 5.19 19.37
CA ARG A 455 -22.63 4.61 20.06
C ARG A 455 -22.22 3.35 20.83
N PRO A 456 -22.72 3.16 22.06
CA PRO A 456 -22.44 1.93 22.81
C PRO A 456 -22.97 0.71 22.04
N VAL A 457 -22.20 -0.38 22.09
CA VAL A 457 -22.66 -1.68 21.58
C VAL A 457 -23.65 -2.23 22.60
N GLU A 458 -24.92 -2.37 22.24
CA GLU A 458 -25.88 -3.10 23.04
C GLU A 458 -25.44 -4.57 23.06
N LEU A 459 -24.91 -5.00 24.20
CA LEU A 459 -24.66 -6.43 24.46
C LEU A 459 -26.01 -7.15 24.50
N ARG A 460 -26.35 -7.84 23.40
CA ARG A 460 -27.46 -8.82 23.40
C ARG A 460 -27.03 -10.14 23.98
#